data_c755f51b98f5fca4b12cc37c8aee098c
#
_entry.id   c755f51b98f5fca4b12cc37c8aee098c
#
_cell.length_a   1.000
_cell.length_b   1.000
_cell.length_c   1.000
_cell.angle_alpha   90.00
_cell.angle_beta   90.00
_cell.angle_gamma   90.00
#
_symmetry.space_group_name_H-M   'P 1'
#
loop_
_entity.id
_entity.type
_entity.pdbx_description
1 polymer ?
#
loop_
_entity_poly.entity_id
_entity_poly.type
_entity_poly.pdbx_seq_one_letter_code
_entity_poly.pdbx_strand_id
1 'polypeptide(L)'
;MDNIRPTWAEIDLAVIQRNFTQIRSKAGKARVMAVVKANAYGHGMREVAGVCAQNGADFFGVATLEEALELNEYGFGIPILVLGYIPAAAAGDVVRYGIRATVFNEKLAVAMNKEAERQGVPGYIHLKMDTGMGRIGFQPGTEALETIRRISRLPGLILEGIY
;
A
#
# COMPACT_ATOMS: atom_id res chain seq x y z
N MET A 1 13.77 -26.27 16.40
CA MET A 1 15.04 -25.53 16.62
C MET A 1 14.95 -24.92 17.98
N ASP A 2 15.81 -25.34 18.89
CA ASP A 2 15.87 -24.73 20.22
C ASP A 2 16.27 -23.27 20.08
N ASN A 3 15.53 -22.42 20.78
CA ASN A 3 15.71 -20.96 20.70
C ASN A 3 17.05 -20.61 21.38
N ILE A 4 18.10 -20.39 20.60
CA ILE A 4 19.44 -20.10 21.10
C ILE A 4 19.49 -18.73 21.81
N ARG A 5 18.47 -17.86 21.59
CA ARG A 5 18.39 -16.54 22.23
C ARG A 5 17.54 -16.62 23.50
N PRO A 6 17.97 -16.01 24.60
CA PRO A 6 17.23 -16.04 25.89
C PRO A 6 16.00 -15.11 25.89
N THR A 7 15.78 -14.34 24.81
CA THR A 7 14.70 -13.37 24.70
C THR A 7 13.97 -13.53 23.37
N TRP A 8 12.64 -13.60 23.41
CA TRP A 8 11.77 -13.64 22.23
C TRP A 8 10.51 -12.81 22.46
N ALA A 9 9.83 -12.43 21.39
CA ALA A 9 8.49 -11.87 21.42
C ALA A 9 7.47 -12.97 21.13
N GLU A 10 6.47 -13.09 21.98
CA GLU A 10 5.33 -13.99 21.77
C GLU A 10 4.13 -13.19 21.26
N ILE A 11 3.61 -13.55 20.08
CA ILE A 11 2.54 -12.83 19.40
C ILE A 11 1.25 -13.64 19.48
N ASP A 12 0.26 -13.11 20.18
CA ASP A 12 -1.08 -13.70 20.28
C ASP A 12 -1.97 -13.21 19.12
N LEU A 13 -2.14 -14.06 18.12
CA LEU A 13 -2.97 -13.75 16.94
C LEU A 13 -4.45 -13.59 17.28
N ALA A 14 -4.94 -14.23 18.36
CA ALA A 14 -6.33 -14.07 18.79
C ALA A 14 -6.57 -12.68 19.39
N VAL A 15 -5.56 -12.07 20.02
CA VAL A 15 -5.62 -10.67 20.45
C VAL A 15 -5.66 -9.74 19.26
N ILE A 16 -4.82 -9.97 18.24
CA ILE A 16 -4.82 -9.19 16.99
C ILE A 16 -6.19 -9.27 16.32
N GLN A 17 -6.75 -10.47 16.22
CA GLN A 17 -8.09 -10.68 15.65
C GLN A 17 -9.15 -9.86 16.41
N ARG A 18 -9.20 -9.94 17.72
CA ARG A 18 -10.17 -9.19 18.55
C ARG A 18 -10.02 -7.68 18.34
N ASN A 19 -8.78 -7.18 18.35
CA ASN A 19 -8.50 -5.76 18.12
C ASN A 19 -8.94 -5.29 16.74
N PHE A 20 -8.60 -6.06 15.70
CA PHE A 20 -9.00 -5.74 14.33
C PHE A 20 -10.53 -5.74 14.17
N THR A 21 -11.21 -6.75 14.70
CA THR A 21 -12.68 -6.84 14.66
C THR A 21 -13.34 -5.65 15.36
N GLN A 22 -12.81 -5.19 16.49
CA GLN A 22 -13.31 -3.98 17.15
C GLN A 22 -13.12 -2.72 16.30
N ILE A 23 -11.94 -2.55 15.68
CA ILE A 23 -11.69 -1.43 14.76
C ILE A 23 -12.66 -1.49 13.58
N ARG A 24 -12.81 -2.65 12.97
CA ARG A 24 -13.71 -2.88 11.83
C ARG A 24 -15.17 -2.52 12.18
N SER A 25 -15.64 -2.92 13.36
CA SER A 25 -17.01 -2.60 13.81
C SER A 25 -17.24 -1.10 14.00
N LYS A 26 -16.21 -0.35 14.42
CA LYS A 26 -16.28 1.11 14.62
C LYS A 26 -16.11 1.90 13.32
N ALA A 27 -15.50 1.31 12.30
CA ALA A 27 -15.29 1.96 11.01
C ALA A 27 -16.60 2.20 10.22
N GLY A 28 -17.69 1.53 10.58
CA GLY A 28 -18.99 1.68 9.92
C GLY A 28 -18.90 1.34 8.43
N LYS A 29 -19.16 2.33 7.56
CA LYS A 29 -19.10 2.19 6.10
C LYS A 29 -17.70 2.43 5.52
N ALA A 30 -16.75 2.91 6.31
CA ALA A 30 -15.39 3.14 5.85
C ALA A 30 -14.66 1.82 5.60
N ARG A 31 -13.83 1.79 4.56
CA ARG A 31 -12.91 0.67 4.33
C ARG A 31 -11.76 0.72 5.33
N VAL A 32 -11.27 -0.46 5.73
CA VAL A 32 -10.19 -0.58 6.70
C VAL A 32 -8.94 -1.11 6.02
N MET A 33 -7.86 -0.33 6.09
CA MET A 33 -6.54 -0.74 5.63
C MET A 33 -5.72 -1.26 6.82
N ALA A 34 -5.27 -2.50 6.73
CA ALA A 34 -4.30 -3.04 7.70
C ALA A 34 -2.88 -2.69 7.25
N VAL A 35 -2.17 -1.89 8.05
CA VAL A 35 -0.77 -1.52 7.77
C VAL A 35 0.15 -2.56 8.36
N VAL A 36 0.77 -3.38 7.51
CA VAL A 36 1.60 -4.54 7.88
C VAL A 36 3.08 -4.41 7.47
N LYS A 37 3.53 -3.19 7.19
CA LYS A 37 4.93 -2.88 6.87
C LYS A 37 5.90 -3.29 7.98
N ALA A 38 7.19 -3.39 7.65
CA ALA A 38 8.27 -3.79 8.57
C ALA A 38 7.94 -5.10 9.29
N ASN A 39 7.55 -6.12 8.51
CA ASN A 39 7.13 -7.43 9.02
C ASN A 39 5.99 -7.31 10.06
N ALA A 40 4.95 -6.50 9.75
CA ALA A 40 3.89 -6.12 10.69
C ALA A 40 4.44 -5.56 12.00
N TYR A 41 5.41 -4.64 11.89
CA TYR A 41 6.14 -4.06 13.04
C TYR A 41 6.80 -5.12 13.93
N GLY A 42 7.30 -6.19 13.32
CA GLY A 42 7.94 -7.32 14.01
C GLY A 42 7.00 -8.41 14.49
N HIS A 43 5.69 -8.31 14.19
CA HIS A 43 4.69 -9.30 14.63
C HIS A 43 4.51 -10.47 13.65
N GLY A 44 5.17 -10.45 12.48
CA GLY A 44 5.00 -11.44 11.41
C GLY A 44 3.96 -10.98 10.39
N MET A 45 4.45 -10.53 9.20
CA MET A 45 3.57 -9.94 8.17
C MET A 45 2.56 -10.96 7.66
N ARG A 46 2.98 -12.19 7.39
CA ARG A 46 2.12 -13.24 6.85
C ARG A 46 0.97 -13.58 7.81
N GLU A 47 1.30 -13.80 9.07
CA GLU A 47 0.35 -14.20 10.11
C GLU A 47 -0.65 -13.07 10.39
N VAL A 48 -0.15 -11.86 10.60
CA VAL A 48 -0.99 -10.69 10.88
C VAL A 48 -1.88 -10.34 9.69
N ALA A 49 -1.33 -10.34 8.46
CA ALA A 49 -2.11 -10.10 7.26
C ALA A 49 -3.19 -11.16 7.07
N GLY A 50 -2.88 -12.44 7.32
CA GLY A 50 -3.85 -13.53 7.27
C GLY A 50 -5.02 -13.33 8.23
N VAL A 51 -4.74 -12.95 9.47
CA VAL A 51 -5.77 -12.61 10.46
C VAL A 51 -6.63 -11.43 9.99
N CYS A 52 -6.00 -10.36 9.51
CA CYS A 52 -6.74 -9.18 9.04
C CYS A 52 -7.58 -9.49 7.79
N ALA A 53 -7.06 -10.29 6.85
CA ALA A 53 -7.78 -10.73 5.66
C ALA A 53 -9.06 -11.50 6.02
N GLN A 54 -8.95 -12.48 6.91
CA GLN A 54 -10.07 -13.30 7.36
C GLN A 54 -11.14 -12.51 8.12
N ASN A 55 -10.77 -11.35 8.69
CA ASN A 55 -11.66 -10.51 9.48
C ASN A 55 -12.10 -9.22 8.76
N GLY A 56 -11.95 -9.16 7.43
CA GLY A 56 -12.54 -8.12 6.59
C GLY A 56 -11.67 -6.88 6.41
N ALA A 57 -10.36 -7.02 6.32
CA ALA A 57 -9.51 -5.97 5.80
C ALA A 57 -9.82 -5.70 4.32
N ASP A 58 -9.98 -4.44 3.96
CA ASP A 58 -10.28 -4.03 2.58
C ASP A 58 -9.01 -3.72 1.79
N PHE A 59 -7.92 -3.37 2.49
CA PHE A 59 -6.61 -3.04 1.93
C PHE A 59 -5.49 -3.49 2.86
N PHE A 60 -4.32 -3.70 2.27
CA PHE A 60 -3.06 -3.72 3.01
C PHE A 60 -2.21 -2.50 2.69
N GLY A 61 -1.46 -1.99 3.69
CA GLY A 61 -0.48 -0.93 3.54
C GLY A 61 0.91 -1.43 3.92
N VAL A 62 1.88 -1.22 3.03
CA VAL A 62 3.28 -1.59 3.24
C VAL A 62 4.22 -0.41 2.96
N ALA A 63 5.49 -0.49 3.33
CA ALA A 63 6.42 0.61 3.15
C ALA A 63 7.13 0.59 1.79
N THR A 64 7.44 -0.59 1.26
CA THR A 64 8.26 -0.77 0.05
C THR A 64 7.59 -1.69 -0.96
N LEU A 65 8.12 -1.69 -2.19
CA LEU A 65 7.64 -2.59 -3.23
C LEU A 65 7.98 -4.05 -2.91
N GLU A 66 9.14 -4.29 -2.31
CA GLU A 66 9.57 -5.64 -1.92
C GLU A 66 8.58 -6.25 -0.91
N GLU A 67 8.19 -5.49 0.10
CA GLU A 67 7.14 -5.92 1.05
C GLU A 67 5.80 -6.19 0.35
N ALA A 68 5.45 -5.37 -0.66
CA ALA A 68 4.22 -5.57 -1.41
C ALA A 68 4.25 -6.85 -2.26
N LEU A 69 5.37 -7.14 -2.90
CA LEU A 69 5.54 -8.35 -3.70
C LEU A 69 5.52 -9.60 -2.81
N GLU A 70 6.23 -9.58 -1.67
CA GLU A 70 6.18 -10.66 -0.68
C GLU A 70 4.74 -10.90 -0.17
N LEU A 71 4.03 -9.83 0.20
CA LEU A 71 2.65 -9.93 0.67
C LEU A 71 1.70 -10.45 -0.41
N ASN A 72 1.94 -10.10 -1.69
CA ASN A 72 1.17 -10.57 -2.82
C ASN A 72 1.34 -12.09 -3.06
N GLU A 73 2.55 -12.63 -2.82
CA GLU A 73 2.82 -14.08 -2.93
C GLU A 73 2.01 -14.90 -1.92
N TYR A 74 1.60 -14.32 -0.78
CA TYR A 74 0.73 -15.00 0.18
C TYR A 74 -0.70 -15.22 -0.32
N GLY A 75 -1.13 -14.56 -1.41
CA GLY A 75 -2.36 -14.86 -2.13
C GLY A 75 -3.65 -14.49 -1.41
N PHE A 76 -3.65 -13.50 -0.53
CA PHE A 76 -4.85 -13.07 0.20
C PHE A 76 -5.92 -12.41 -0.69
N GLY A 77 -5.57 -11.99 -1.92
CA GLY A 77 -6.50 -11.34 -2.86
C GLY A 77 -6.98 -9.95 -2.45
N ILE A 78 -6.31 -9.32 -1.48
CA ILE A 78 -6.61 -7.98 -0.98
C ILE A 78 -5.68 -6.97 -1.63
N PRO A 79 -6.17 -5.82 -2.11
CA PRO A 79 -5.35 -4.76 -2.68
C PRO A 79 -4.25 -4.29 -1.73
N ILE A 80 -3.04 -4.07 -2.27
CA ILE A 80 -1.87 -3.64 -1.51
C ILE A 80 -1.45 -2.24 -1.96
N LEU A 81 -1.32 -1.30 -1.02
CA LEU A 81 -0.81 0.05 -1.25
C LEU A 81 0.61 0.17 -0.68
N VAL A 82 1.57 0.52 -1.52
CA VAL A 82 2.90 0.93 -1.07
C VAL A 82 2.83 2.39 -0.61
N LEU A 83 3.02 2.62 0.68
CA LEU A 83 2.94 3.94 1.32
C LEU A 83 4.21 4.78 1.11
N GLY A 84 5.31 4.14 0.72
CA GLY A 84 6.61 4.76 0.52
C GLY A 84 6.90 5.14 -0.92
N TYR A 85 8.17 5.48 -1.16
CA TYR A 85 8.68 5.79 -2.49
C TYR A 85 8.87 4.52 -3.32
N ILE A 86 8.44 4.59 -4.59
CA ILE A 86 8.73 3.58 -5.61
C ILE A 86 9.55 4.24 -6.72
N PRO A 87 10.71 3.71 -7.10
CA PRO A 87 11.46 4.23 -8.23
C PRO A 87 10.70 3.99 -9.55
N ALA A 88 10.75 4.95 -10.47
CA ALA A 88 10.05 4.83 -11.75
C ALA A 88 10.50 3.60 -12.58
N ALA A 89 11.72 3.11 -12.38
CA ALA A 89 12.23 1.90 -13.02
C ALA A 89 11.45 0.63 -12.61
N ALA A 90 10.79 0.63 -11.46
CA ALA A 90 9.97 -0.48 -10.98
C ALA A 90 8.50 -0.42 -11.43
N ALA A 91 8.12 0.57 -12.25
CA ALA A 91 6.74 0.76 -12.71
C ALA A 91 6.16 -0.49 -13.39
N GLY A 92 7.00 -1.25 -14.10
CA GLY A 92 6.59 -2.47 -14.78
C GLY A 92 6.07 -3.54 -13.83
N ASP A 93 6.74 -3.77 -12.72
CA ASP A 93 6.32 -4.75 -11.71
C ASP A 93 5.11 -4.24 -10.92
N VAL A 94 5.08 -2.95 -10.56
CA VAL A 94 3.92 -2.34 -9.89
C VAL A 94 2.64 -2.58 -10.69
N VAL A 95 2.68 -2.32 -12.00
CA VAL A 95 1.53 -2.53 -12.89
C VAL A 95 1.21 -4.01 -13.05
N ARG A 96 2.23 -4.85 -13.29
CA ARG A 96 2.08 -6.30 -13.51
C ARG A 96 1.37 -6.99 -12.35
N TYR A 97 1.73 -6.65 -11.13
CA TYR A 97 1.18 -7.28 -9.92
C TYR A 97 -0.02 -6.52 -9.35
N GLY A 98 -0.50 -5.49 -10.04
CA GLY A 98 -1.65 -4.70 -9.59
C GLY A 98 -1.43 -4.00 -8.24
N ILE A 99 -0.18 -3.69 -7.90
CA ILE A 99 0.16 -2.97 -6.67
C ILE A 99 -0.26 -1.51 -6.80
N ARG A 100 -0.89 -0.97 -5.76
CA ARG A 100 -1.24 0.45 -5.68
C ARG A 100 -0.02 1.25 -5.29
N ALA A 101 0.30 2.27 -6.09
CA ALA A 101 1.46 3.12 -5.84
C ALA A 101 1.05 4.46 -5.21
N THR A 102 1.81 4.88 -4.21
CA THR A 102 1.76 6.25 -3.71
C THR A 102 2.50 7.17 -4.66
N VAL A 103 1.77 8.13 -5.23
CA VAL A 103 2.29 9.10 -6.19
C VAL A 103 2.32 10.49 -5.57
N PHE A 104 3.50 11.10 -5.59
CA PHE A 104 3.75 12.47 -5.13
C PHE A 104 4.69 13.26 -6.08
N ASN A 105 4.90 12.73 -7.29
CA ASN A 105 5.55 13.40 -8.41
C ASN A 105 5.07 12.78 -9.74
N GLU A 106 5.26 13.51 -10.83
CA GLU A 106 4.80 13.10 -12.15
C GLU A 106 5.61 11.93 -12.74
N LYS A 107 6.89 11.79 -12.34
CA LYS A 107 7.81 10.83 -12.93
C LYS A 107 7.34 9.38 -12.79
N LEU A 108 6.90 8.97 -11.59
CA LEU A 108 6.38 7.63 -11.37
C LEU A 108 5.05 7.42 -12.12
N ALA A 109 4.14 8.41 -12.09
CA ALA A 109 2.85 8.32 -12.77
C ALA A 109 3.02 8.11 -14.29
N VAL A 110 3.89 8.87 -14.94
CA VAL A 110 4.19 8.73 -16.38
C VAL A 110 4.78 7.36 -16.69
N ALA A 111 5.72 6.87 -15.86
CA ALA A 111 6.30 5.56 -16.04
C ALA A 111 5.25 4.44 -15.90
N MET A 112 4.39 4.52 -14.89
CA MET A 112 3.30 3.55 -14.70
C MET A 112 2.27 3.61 -15.83
N ASN A 113 1.92 4.80 -16.33
CA ASN A 113 1.03 4.93 -17.48
C ASN A 113 1.58 4.20 -18.71
N LYS A 114 2.86 4.43 -19.03
CA LYS A 114 3.52 3.76 -20.15
C LYS A 114 3.51 2.25 -20.02
N GLU A 115 3.78 1.74 -18.81
CA GLU A 115 3.75 0.31 -18.54
C GLU A 115 2.34 -0.26 -18.56
N ALA A 116 1.33 0.46 -18.07
CA ALA A 116 -0.07 0.08 -18.13
C ALA A 116 -0.55 -0.09 -19.57
N GLU A 117 -0.25 0.88 -20.44
CA GLU A 117 -0.55 0.80 -21.88
C GLU A 117 0.18 -0.37 -22.56
N ARG A 118 1.46 -0.58 -22.23
CA ARG A 118 2.27 -1.67 -22.80
C ARG A 118 1.75 -3.06 -22.38
N GLN A 119 1.32 -3.19 -21.13
CA GLN A 119 0.85 -4.47 -20.57
C GLN A 119 -0.65 -4.71 -20.80
N GLY A 120 -1.41 -3.69 -21.23
CA GLY A 120 -2.86 -3.78 -21.44
C GLY A 120 -3.67 -3.93 -20.14
N VAL A 121 -3.11 -3.49 -19.00
CA VAL A 121 -3.75 -3.54 -17.69
C VAL A 121 -3.62 -2.19 -16.98
N PRO A 122 -4.58 -1.79 -16.14
CA PRO A 122 -4.52 -0.48 -15.48
C PRO A 122 -3.45 -0.41 -14.40
N GLY A 123 -2.81 0.74 -14.27
CA GLY A 123 -1.99 1.10 -13.13
C GLY A 123 -2.83 1.83 -12.06
N TYR A 124 -2.79 1.37 -10.83
CA TYR A 124 -3.56 1.95 -9.72
C TYR A 124 -2.70 2.89 -8.90
N ILE A 125 -3.18 4.11 -8.66
CA ILE A 125 -2.43 5.12 -7.91
C ILE A 125 -3.25 5.77 -6.81
N HIS A 126 -2.57 6.14 -5.72
CA HIS A 126 -3.06 7.05 -4.69
C HIS A 126 -2.16 8.29 -4.66
N LEU A 127 -2.74 9.48 -4.74
CA LEU A 127 -2.00 10.72 -4.59
C LEU A 127 -1.72 10.99 -3.11
N LYS A 128 -0.49 11.37 -2.83
CA LYS A 128 -0.10 11.76 -1.47
C LYS A 128 0.15 13.26 -1.37
N MET A 129 -0.56 13.91 -0.45
CA MET A 129 -0.35 15.31 -0.07
C MET A 129 0.51 15.38 1.19
N ASP A 130 1.46 16.30 1.23
CA ASP A 130 2.17 16.62 2.47
C ASP A 130 1.43 17.75 3.20
N THR A 131 0.70 17.37 4.23
CA THR A 131 -0.08 18.29 5.05
C THR A 131 0.66 18.72 6.33
N GLY A 132 2.00 18.55 6.34
CA GLY A 132 2.83 19.01 7.45
C GLY A 132 3.79 17.97 8.03
N MET A 133 3.76 16.72 7.56
CA MET A 133 4.72 15.70 8.00
C MET A 133 6.14 15.96 7.48
N GLY A 134 6.29 16.65 6.32
CA GLY A 134 7.58 17.04 5.76
C GLY A 134 8.45 15.90 5.28
N ARG A 135 7.87 14.78 4.81
CA ARG A 135 8.63 13.62 4.35
C ARG A 135 8.49 13.36 2.86
N ILE A 136 7.32 13.01 2.41
CA ILE A 136 6.94 12.81 1.01
C ILE A 136 5.50 13.28 0.81
N GLY A 137 5.20 13.78 -0.38
CA GLY A 137 3.87 14.30 -0.73
C GLY A 137 3.98 15.52 -1.62
N PHE A 138 2.93 15.80 -2.38
CA PHE A 138 2.79 17.09 -3.04
C PHE A 138 2.63 18.18 -1.98
N GLN A 139 3.38 19.26 -2.13
CA GLN A 139 3.15 20.45 -1.32
C GLN A 139 1.88 21.17 -1.80
N PRO A 140 0.93 21.51 -0.90
CA PRO A 140 -0.29 22.19 -1.29
C PRO A 140 0.01 23.50 -2.03
N GLY A 141 -0.59 23.68 -3.23
CA GLY A 141 -0.38 24.87 -4.04
C GLY A 141 -0.76 24.68 -5.51
N THR A 142 -0.65 25.72 -6.29
CA THR A 142 -1.05 25.75 -7.70
C THR A 142 -0.26 24.73 -8.55
N GLU A 143 1.05 24.61 -8.31
CA GLU A 143 1.93 23.69 -9.02
C GLU A 143 1.51 22.22 -8.80
N ALA A 144 1.23 21.85 -7.54
CA ALA A 144 0.72 20.52 -7.23
C ALA A 144 -0.60 20.25 -7.95
N LEU A 145 -1.52 21.21 -7.93
CA LEU A 145 -2.82 21.09 -8.59
C LEU A 145 -2.69 20.87 -10.09
N GLU A 146 -1.81 21.62 -10.76
CA GLU A 146 -1.55 21.47 -12.19
C GLU A 146 -0.93 20.09 -12.50
N THR A 147 0.02 19.65 -11.70
CA THR A 147 0.65 18.33 -11.85
C THR A 147 -0.37 17.22 -11.64
N ILE A 148 -1.20 17.30 -10.60
CA ILE A 148 -2.28 16.34 -10.34
C ILE A 148 -3.27 16.30 -11.50
N ARG A 149 -3.63 17.44 -12.10
CA ARG A 149 -4.50 17.50 -13.27
C ARG A 149 -3.88 16.79 -14.49
N ARG A 150 -2.58 16.90 -14.69
CA ARG A 150 -1.88 16.16 -15.77
C ARG A 150 -1.92 14.66 -15.47
N ILE A 151 -1.59 14.24 -14.24
CA ILE A 151 -1.62 12.84 -13.81
C ILE A 151 -3.01 12.23 -13.98
N SER A 152 -4.07 12.95 -13.59
CA SER A 152 -5.45 12.45 -13.67
C SER A 152 -5.97 12.23 -15.10
N ARG A 153 -5.27 12.72 -16.11
CA ARG A 153 -5.58 12.54 -17.53
C ARG A 153 -4.80 11.41 -18.20
N LEU A 154 -3.91 10.74 -17.47
CA LEU A 154 -3.13 9.61 -17.98
C LEU A 154 -4.06 8.40 -18.18
N PRO A 155 -4.24 7.92 -19.43
CA PRO A 155 -5.32 6.97 -19.74
C PRO A 155 -5.11 5.57 -19.18
N GLY A 156 -3.85 5.17 -18.96
CA GLY A 156 -3.50 3.87 -18.37
C GLY A 156 -3.62 3.82 -16.84
N LEU A 157 -3.96 4.95 -16.17
CA LEU A 157 -3.99 5.01 -14.72
C LEU A 157 -5.41 5.13 -14.16
N ILE A 158 -5.63 4.47 -13.04
CA ILE A 158 -6.81 4.62 -12.19
C ILE A 158 -6.41 5.34 -10.91
N LEU A 159 -6.89 6.56 -10.73
CA LEU A 159 -6.75 7.31 -9.48
C LEU A 159 -7.80 6.82 -8.48
N GLU A 160 -7.39 5.97 -7.52
CA GLU A 160 -8.31 5.37 -6.53
C GLU A 160 -8.48 6.24 -5.29
N GLY A 161 -7.50 7.07 -4.94
CA GLY A 161 -7.54 7.84 -3.70
C GLY A 161 -6.53 8.96 -3.60
N ILE A 162 -6.73 9.77 -2.55
CA ILE A 162 -5.83 10.85 -2.12
C ILE A 162 -5.75 10.83 -0.59
N TYR A 163 -4.57 11.08 -0.02
CA TYR A 163 -4.35 11.10 1.41
C TYR A 163 -3.18 11.98 1.83
#